data_dce4decc61d60abac3c9a20f95fd00c6
#
_entry.id   dce4decc61d60abac3c9a20f95fd00c6
#
_cell.length_a   1.000
_cell.length_b   1.000
_cell.length_c   1.000
_cell.angle_alpha   90.00
_cell.angle_beta   90.00
_cell.angle_gamma   90.00
#
_symmetry.space_group_name_H-M   'P 1'
#
loop_
_entity.id
_entity.type
_entity.pdbx_description
1 polymer ?
#
loop_
_entity_poly.entity_id
_entity_poly.type
_entity_poly.pdbx_seq_one_letter_code
_entity_poly.pdbx_strand_id
1 'polypeptide(L)'
;MIFQLTFSGRFDATYERVDFIVLNPPVSLHLDEVRPIRGSVDGAVRLPEVDTNIVFGATVSRGLNALGARTLADATPELPLSRQGADAVFTKLNLGLGITKSFPSDFFLATTAYAQSSFNRPLLTSEQFEIIGPKMISGLPVGILPGDSAWVVRTELGHVNSLPIESGGLSITQYAFGATGERIFYQPTVLELGSIHVTNVGIGLRFTSTRWAELMPNSYAFVEGSRLKSTDPLLEQWRIFAGALIQY
;
A
#
# COMPACT_ATOMS: atom_id res chain seq x y z
N MET A 1 7.77 14.07 -25.54
CA MET A 1 6.99 13.06 -24.78
C MET A 1 7.62 11.69 -24.96
N ILE A 2 7.88 10.96 -23.87
CA ILE A 2 8.35 9.56 -23.87
C ILE A 2 7.27 8.74 -23.19
N PHE A 3 6.86 7.63 -23.82
CA PHE A 3 5.81 6.76 -23.32
C PHE A 3 6.30 5.31 -23.29
N GLN A 4 6.05 4.61 -22.19
CA GLN A 4 6.31 3.19 -22.03
C GLN A 4 5.05 2.50 -21.52
N LEU A 5 4.77 1.31 -22.03
CA LEU A 5 3.67 0.46 -21.59
C LEU A 5 4.17 -0.98 -21.47
N THR A 6 3.80 -1.62 -20.37
CA THR A 6 4.14 -3.02 -20.07
C THR A 6 2.89 -3.79 -19.74
N PHE A 7 2.72 -4.97 -20.32
CA PHE A 7 1.66 -5.91 -19.98
C PHE A 7 2.29 -7.13 -19.29
N SER A 8 1.67 -7.60 -18.23
CA SER A 8 2.12 -8.80 -17.54
C SER A 8 0.97 -9.69 -17.13
N GLY A 9 1.25 -10.98 -17.03
CA GLY A 9 0.34 -11.98 -16.47
C GLY A 9 1.06 -12.76 -15.39
N ARG A 10 0.36 -13.09 -14.28
CA ARG A 10 0.91 -13.82 -13.15
C ARG A 10 -0.11 -14.79 -12.58
N PHE A 11 0.36 -15.96 -12.16
CA PHE A 11 -0.35 -16.90 -11.32
C PHE A 11 0.31 -16.91 -9.93
N ASP A 12 -0.48 -16.83 -8.87
CA ASP A 12 0.00 -16.91 -7.50
C ASP A 12 -0.60 -18.12 -6.78
N ALA A 13 0.09 -18.60 -5.77
CA ALA A 13 -0.40 -19.59 -4.83
C ALA A 13 -0.09 -19.12 -3.42
N THR A 14 -1.14 -18.79 -2.66
CA THR A 14 -1.02 -18.35 -1.27
C THR A 14 -1.55 -19.45 -0.36
N TYR A 15 -0.80 -19.74 0.70
CA TYR A 15 -1.18 -20.56 1.83
C TYR A 15 -0.95 -19.76 3.09
N GLU A 16 -1.99 -19.54 3.87
CA GLU A 16 -1.92 -18.79 5.14
C GLU A 16 -2.66 -19.60 6.21
N ARG A 17 -1.94 -20.02 7.24
CA ARG A 17 -2.50 -20.71 8.41
C ARG A 17 -2.10 -19.96 9.66
N VAL A 18 -3.06 -19.68 10.52
CA VAL A 18 -2.83 -19.09 11.84
C VAL A 18 -3.39 -20.01 12.93
N ASP A 19 -2.52 -20.38 13.87
CA ASP A 19 -2.85 -21.23 15.00
C ASP A 19 -2.56 -20.50 16.32
N PHE A 20 -3.44 -20.64 17.30
CA PHE A 20 -3.23 -20.17 18.67
C PHE A 20 -2.57 -21.27 19.49
N ILE A 21 -1.26 -21.18 19.68
CA ILE A 21 -0.41 -22.24 20.24
C ILE A 21 -0.32 -22.27 21.77
N VAL A 22 -0.87 -21.27 22.47
CA VAL A 22 -0.83 -21.21 23.95
C VAL A 22 -1.72 -22.28 24.60
N LEU A 23 -2.70 -22.79 23.85
CA LEU A 23 -3.57 -23.88 24.28
C LEU A 23 -2.98 -25.25 23.90
N ASN A 24 -3.29 -26.26 24.67
CA ASN A 24 -2.92 -27.65 24.37
C ASN A 24 -4.20 -28.53 24.32
N PRO A 25 -4.63 -29.02 23.14
CA PRO A 25 -4.01 -28.85 21.83
C PRO A 25 -4.11 -27.42 21.27
N PRO A 26 -3.23 -27.02 20.33
CA PRO A 26 -3.35 -25.75 19.61
C PRO A 26 -4.70 -25.62 18.92
N VAL A 27 -5.25 -24.40 18.89
CA VAL A 27 -6.51 -24.11 18.19
C VAL A 27 -6.19 -23.36 16.89
N SER A 28 -6.65 -23.89 15.76
CA SER A 28 -6.55 -23.20 14.47
C SER A 28 -7.51 -22.03 14.42
N LEU A 29 -7.00 -20.83 14.14
CA LEU A 29 -7.83 -19.63 14.01
C LEU A 29 -8.38 -19.50 12.58
N HIS A 30 -7.57 -19.79 11.56
CA HIS A 30 -8.02 -19.86 10.18
C HIS A 30 -7.01 -20.57 9.28
N LEU A 31 -7.48 -20.97 8.09
CA LEU A 31 -6.68 -21.46 6.99
C LEU A 31 -7.22 -20.89 5.67
N ASP A 32 -6.37 -20.20 4.92
CA ASP A 32 -6.66 -19.71 3.58
C ASP A 32 -5.73 -20.37 2.56
N GLU A 33 -6.30 -20.83 1.46
CA GLU A 33 -5.58 -21.32 0.30
C GLU A 33 -6.15 -20.65 -0.95
N VAL A 34 -5.38 -19.75 -1.57
CA VAL A 34 -5.83 -18.88 -2.66
C VAL A 34 -4.98 -19.12 -3.91
N ARG A 35 -5.64 -19.17 -5.06
CA ARG A 35 -5.00 -19.42 -6.37
C ARG A 35 -5.47 -18.37 -7.39
N PRO A 36 -4.98 -17.13 -7.32
CA PRO A 36 -5.40 -16.09 -8.25
C PRO A 36 -4.58 -16.08 -9.54
N ILE A 37 -5.24 -15.76 -10.63
CA ILE A 37 -4.60 -15.26 -11.85
C ILE A 37 -4.72 -13.75 -11.88
N ARG A 38 -3.67 -13.07 -12.33
CA ARG A 38 -3.60 -11.61 -12.40
C ARG A 38 -3.13 -11.17 -13.77
N GLY A 39 -3.82 -10.18 -14.33
CA GLY A 39 -3.39 -9.46 -15.54
C GLY A 39 -3.14 -8.00 -15.19
N SER A 40 -1.98 -7.47 -15.57
CA SER A 40 -1.59 -6.09 -15.25
C SER A 40 -1.19 -5.33 -16.49
N VAL A 41 -1.47 -4.04 -16.48
CA VAL A 41 -0.91 -3.04 -17.38
C VAL A 41 -0.26 -1.95 -16.55
N ASP A 42 1.00 -1.64 -16.84
CA ASP A 42 1.77 -0.60 -16.19
C ASP A 42 2.30 0.35 -17.25
N GLY A 43 2.28 1.65 -16.98
CA GLY A 43 2.74 2.65 -17.91
C GLY A 43 3.50 3.79 -17.25
N ALA A 44 4.36 4.41 -18.06
CA ALA A 44 5.08 5.62 -17.69
C ALA A 44 5.04 6.63 -18.84
N VAL A 45 4.78 7.89 -18.50
CA VAL A 45 4.81 9.02 -19.41
C VAL A 45 5.78 10.07 -18.86
N ARG A 46 6.77 10.44 -19.65
CA ARG A 46 7.66 11.56 -19.34
C ARG A 46 7.38 12.73 -20.26
N LEU A 47 7.14 13.88 -19.68
CA LEU A 47 6.88 15.16 -20.36
C LEU A 47 8.03 16.13 -20.06
N PRO A 48 9.16 16.08 -20.82
CA PRO A 48 10.35 16.89 -20.52
C PRO A 48 10.09 18.40 -20.61
N GLU A 49 9.18 18.82 -21.48
CA GLU A 49 8.85 20.25 -21.70
C GLU A 49 8.25 20.93 -20.46
N VAL A 50 7.67 20.12 -19.55
CA VAL A 50 7.04 20.60 -18.31
C VAL A 50 7.60 19.90 -17.08
N ASP A 51 8.74 19.20 -17.21
CA ASP A 51 9.42 18.46 -16.14
C ASP A 51 8.49 17.57 -15.32
N THR A 52 7.61 16.83 -16.01
CA THR A 52 6.60 16.01 -15.36
C THR A 52 6.76 14.55 -15.75
N ASN A 53 6.74 13.67 -14.73
CA ASN A 53 6.69 12.22 -14.85
C ASN A 53 5.37 11.71 -14.31
N ILE A 54 4.72 10.82 -15.07
CA ILE A 54 3.48 10.15 -14.68
C ILE A 54 3.73 8.66 -14.77
N VAL A 55 3.40 7.92 -13.73
CA VAL A 55 3.38 6.46 -13.72
C VAL A 55 1.99 5.98 -13.33
N PHE A 56 1.52 4.92 -13.96
CA PHE A 56 0.21 4.36 -13.66
C PHE A 56 0.23 2.85 -13.78
N GLY A 57 -0.66 2.19 -13.09
CA GLY A 57 -0.84 0.75 -13.16
C GLY A 57 -2.28 0.34 -12.90
N ALA A 58 -2.71 -0.74 -13.53
CA ALA A 58 -3.96 -1.39 -13.27
C ALA A 58 -3.77 -2.91 -13.26
N THR A 59 -4.31 -3.59 -12.25
CA THR A 59 -4.25 -5.05 -12.12
C THR A 59 -5.63 -5.60 -11.86
N VAL A 60 -6.08 -6.50 -12.72
CA VAL A 60 -7.27 -7.33 -12.47
C VAL A 60 -6.81 -8.66 -11.91
N SER A 61 -7.43 -9.10 -10.82
CA SER A 61 -7.17 -10.39 -10.18
C SER A 61 -8.45 -11.22 -10.12
N ARG A 62 -8.32 -12.52 -10.43
CA ARG A 62 -9.41 -13.49 -10.31
C ARG A 62 -8.93 -14.70 -9.52
N GLY A 63 -9.52 -14.93 -8.35
CA GLY A 63 -9.34 -16.16 -7.57
C GLY A 63 -10.05 -17.34 -8.22
N LEU A 64 -9.38 -18.48 -8.27
CA LEU A 64 -9.87 -19.69 -8.92
C LEU A 64 -10.29 -20.73 -7.87
N ASN A 65 -11.36 -21.48 -8.14
CA ASN A 65 -11.69 -22.70 -7.41
C ASN A 65 -10.98 -23.89 -8.08
N ALA A 66 -9.66 -23.93 -7.97
CA ALA A 66 -8.82 -24.97 -8.58
C ALA A 66 -7.49 -25.10 -7.81
N LEU A 67 -6.74 -26.16 -8.11
CA LEU A 67 -5.38 -26.38 -7.61
C LEU A 67 -5.25 -26.33 -6.08
N GLY A 68 -6.27 -26.85 -5.37
CA GLY A 68 -6.31 -26.85 -3.91
C GLY A 68 -6.70 -25.51 -3.29
N ALA A 69 -7.36 -24.62 -4.02
CA ALA A 69 -7.94 -23.43 -3.43
C ALA A 69 -9.04 -23.82 -2.42
N ARG A 70 -9.06 -23.15 -1.28
CA ARG A 70 -10.02 -23.41 -0.22
C ARG A 70 -11.15 -22.39 -0.24
N THR A 71 -12.32 -22.83 -0.63
CA THR A 71 -13.52 -22.00 -0.78
C THR A 71 -14.32 -21.89 0.53
N LEU A 72 -15.34 -21.06 0.55
CA LEU A 72 -16.27 -20.98 1.67
C LEU A 72 -16.98 -22.33 1.95
N ALA A 73 -17.19 -23.15 0.93
CA ALA A 73 -17.79 -24.47 1.08
C ALA A 73 -16.87 -25.48 1.80
N ASP A 74 -15.56 -25.26 1.78
CA ASP A 74 -14.56 -26.09 2.45
C ASP A 74 -14.27 -25.64 3.89
N ALA A 75 -14.80 -24.49 4.30
CA ALA A 75 -14.62 -23.94 5.64
C ALA A 75 -15.47 -24.71 6.65
N THR A 76 -14.91 -24.98 7.84
CA THR A 76 -15.61 -25.57 8.96
C THR A 76 -15.51 -24.66 10.19
N PRO A 77 -16.38 -24.82 11.22
CA PRO A 77 -16.26 -24.05 12.45
C PRO A 77 -14.90 -24.20 13.15
N GLU A 78 -14.28 -25.38 13.05
CA GLU A 78 -12.97 -25.71 13.64
C GLU A 78 -11.81 -25.15 12.82
N LEU A 79 -12.04 -24.91 11.54
CA LEU A 79 -11.03 -24.36 10.62
C LEU A 79 -11.70 -23.38 9.64
N PRO A 80 -12.05 -22.17 10.11
CA PRO A 80 -12.68 -21.17 9.25
C PRO A 80 -11.72 -20.57 8.22
N LEU A 81 -12.23 -19.76 7.32
CA LEU A 81 -11.44 -18.81 6.53
C LEU A 81 -11.08 -17.59 7.39
N SER A 82 -10.05 -16.84 7.00
CA SER A 82 -9.55 -15.66 7.72
C SER A 82 -10.58 -14.56 7.89
N ARG A 83 -11.64 -14.54 7.07
CA ARG A 83 -12.68 -13.53 7.13
C ARG A 83 -14.06 -14.12 6.80
N GLN A 84 -15.05 -13.72 7.60
CA GLN A 84 -16.44 -14.11 7.40
C GLN A 84 -16.96 -13.60 6.05
N GLY A 85 -17.63 -14.48 5.30
CA GLY A 85 -18.24 -14.18 3.99
C GLY A 85 -17.24 -14.04 2.84
N ALA A 86 -15.93 -14.09 3.09
CA ALA A 86 -14.91 -14.12 2.06
C ALA A 86 -14.78 -15.51 1.42
N ASP A 87 -14.25 -15.56 0.21
CA ASP A 87 -14.07 -16.79 -0.56
C ASP A 87 -12.76 -16.71 -1.36
N ALA A 88 -12.12 -17.85 -1.62
CA ALA A 88 -11.01 -17.94 -2.55
C ALA A 88 -11.41 -17.58 -3.99
N VAL A 89 -12.71 -17.62 -4.31
CA VAL A 89 -13.26 -17.21 -5.60
C VAL A 89 -13.71 -15.75 -5.54
N PHE A 90 -12.87 -14.86 -6.01
CA PHE A 90 -13.11 -13.41 -6.00
C PHE A 90 -12.70 -12.76 -7.33
N THR A 91 -13.09 -11.51 -7.51
CA THR A 91 -12.55 -10.60 -8.53
C THR A 91 -12.21 -9.30 -7.85
N LYS A 92 -11.04 -8.73 -8.16
CA LYS A 92 -10.68 -7.39 -7.70
C LYS A 92 -9.91 -6.62 -8.75
N LEU A 93 -9.98 -5.30 -8.67
CA LEU A 93 -9.24 -4.34 -9.47
C LEU A 93 -8.37 -3.51 -8.53
N ASN A 94 -7.07 -3.44 -8.82
CA ASN A 94 -6.14 -2.51 -8.19
C ASN A 94 -5.73 -1.44 -9.19
N LEU A 95 -5.66 -0.19 -8.75
CA LEU A 95 -5.21 0.96 -9.52
C LEU A 95 -4.10 1.68 -8.77
N GLY A 96 -3.13 2.19 -9.51
CA GLY A 96 -2.04 3.02 -9.01
C GLY A 96 -1.78 4.20 -9.95
N LEU A 97 -1.49 5.37 -9.40
CA LEU A 97 -1.10 6.57 -10.12
C LEU A 97 -0.03 7.30 -9.32
N GLY A 98 1.03 7.71 -9.99
CA GLY A 98 2.06 8.60 -9.46
C GLY A 98 2.30 9.73 -10.44
N ILE A 99 2.31 10.96 -9.96
CA ILE A 99 2.65 12.16 -10.74
C ILE A 99 3.73 12.90 -9.98
N THR A 100 4.84 13.19 -10.65
CA THR A 100 5.91 14.01 -10.08
C THR A 100 6.24 15.13 -11.06
N LYS A 101 6.13 16.36 -10.58
CA LYS A 101 6.50 17.57 -11.31
C LYS A 101 7.67 18.24 -10.61
N SER A 102 8.75 18.47 -11.33
CA SER A 102 9.89 19.27 -10.87
C SER A 102 9.70 20.75 -11.23
N PHE A 103 10.19 21.61 -10.36
CA PHE A 103 10.19 23.06 -10.54
C PHE A 103 11.64 23.58 -10.46
N PRO A 104 11.90 24.82 -10.94
CA PRO A 104 13.18 25.48 -10.70
C PRO A 104 13.58 25.51 -9.24
N SER A 105 14.89 25.61 -8.96
CA SER A 105 15.45 25.67 -7.61
C SER A 105 15.13 24.43 -6.76
N ASP A 106 15.16 23.26 -7.39
CA ASP A 106 15.06 21.93 -6.74
C ASP A 106 13.77 21.68 -5.94
N PHE A 107 12.70 22.43 -6.22
CA PHE A 107 11.38 22.13 -5.71
C PHE A 107 10.69 21.04 -6.53
N PHE A 108 9.81 20.26 -5.89
CA PHE A 108 8.95 19.28 -6.56
C PHE A 108 7.57 19.19 -5.92
N LEU A 109 6.61 18.78 -6.73
CA LEU A 109 5.29 18.31 -6.30
C LEU A 109 5.15 16.86 -6.70
N ALA A 110 4.87 15.98 -5.75
CA ALA A 110 4.62 14.57 -6.00
C ALA A 110 3.24 14.17 -5.47
N THR A 111 2.44 13.52 -6.29
CA THR A 111 1.14 12.95 -5.89
C THR A 111 1.13 11.48 -6.20
N THR A 112 0.73 10.66 -5.23
CA THR A 112 0.48 9.23 -5.39
C THR A 112 -0.96 8.92 -5.03
N ALA A 113 -1.60 8.05 -5.81
CA ALA A 113 -2.94 7.56 -5.54
C ALA A 113 -2.98 6.05 -5.77
N TYR A 114 -3.64 5.34 -4.86
CA TYR A 114 -3.88 3.90 -4.98
C TYR A 114 -5.34 3.61 -4.66
N ALA A 115 -5.90 2.61 -5.33
CA ALA A 115 -7.24 2.15 -5.04
C ALA A 115 -7.36 0.64 -5.28
N GLN A 116 -8.22 -0.01 -4.50
CA GLN A 116 -8.68 -1.38 -4.72
C GLN A 116 -10.21 -1.40 -4.70
N SER A 117 -10.81 -2.11 -5.65
CA SER A 117 -12.22 -2.48 -5.64
C SER A 117 -12.36 -4.00 -5.63
N SER A 118 -13.10 -4.54 -4.67
CA SER A 118 -13.49 -5.95 -4.60
C SER A 118 -14.90 -6.19 -5.17
N PHE A 119 -15.49 -5.19 -5.83
CA PHE A 119 -16.85 -5.24 -6.38
C PHE A 119 -17.91 -5.66 -5.35
N ASN A 120 -17.85 -5.00 -4.16
CA ASN A 120 -18.76 -5.20 -3.03
C ASN A 120 -18.73 -6.62 -2.42
N ARG A 121 -17.58 -7.30 -2.50
CA ARG A 121 -17.38 -8.61 -1.89
C ARG A 121 -16.30 -8.56 -0.81
N PRO A 122 -16.51 -9.26 0.32
CA PRO A 122 -15.45 -9.45 1.28
C PRO A 122 -14.30 -10.27 0.67
N LEU A 123 -13.08 -9.97 1.07
CA LEU A 123 -11.86 -10.64 0.62
C LEU A 123 -11.17 -11.34 1.80
N LEU A 124 -10.49 -12.43 1.52
CA LEU A 124 -9.57 -13.06 2.45
C LEU A 124 -8.44 -12.09 2.82
N THR A 125 -7.88 -12.20 4.02
CA THR A 125 -6.88 -11.26 4.57
C THR A 125 -5.72 -11.04 3.62
N SER A 126 -5.21 -12.08 2.98
CA SER A 126 -4.11 -12.02 2.01
C SER A 126 -4.43 -11.22 0.73
N GLU A 127 -5.71 -10.95 0.45
CA GLU A 127 -6.17 -10.23 -0.74
C GLU A 127 -6.68 -8.81 -0.43
N GLN A 128 -6.72 -8.42 0.85
CA GLN A 128 -7.09 -7.07 1.27
C GLN A 128 -6.03 -6.04 0.90
N PHE A 129 -6.43 -4.79 0.83
CA PHE A 129 -5.55 -3.67 0.53
C PHE A 129 -5.34 -2.81 1.78
N GLU A 130 -4.06 -2.58 2.13
CA GLU A 130 -3.66 -1.72 3.23
C GLU A 130 -3.40 -0.30 2.73
N ILE A 131 -4.00 0.72 3.36
CA ILE A 131 -3.80 2.14 3.00
C ILE A 131 -2.67 2.82 3.78
N ILE A 132 -1.94 2.07 4.60
CA ILE A 132 -0.81 2.57 5.40
C ILE A 132 0.50 2.30 4.69
N GLY A 133 1.36 3.30 4.64
CA GLY A 133 2.71 3.18 4.06
C GLY A 133 3.39 4.53 3.82
N PRO A 134 4.69 4.53 3.46
CA PRO A 134 5.47 5.76 3.30
C PRO A 134 4.95 6.71 2.20
N LYS A 135 4.28 6.17 1.18
CA LYS A 135 3.66 6.95 0.08
C LYS A 135 2.13 6.97 0.15
N MET A 136 1.57 6.61 1.29
CA MET A 136 0.15 6.55 1.60
C MET A 136 -0.10 7.26 2.93
N ILE A 137 -0.97 6.74 3.81
CA ILE A 137 -1.10 7.23 5.17
C ILE A 137 0.13 6.78 5.97
N SER A 138 0.89 7.72 6.49
CA SER A 138 2.06 7.43 7.33
C SER A 138 1.74 7.63 8.82
N GLY A 139 2.64 7.13 9.69
CA GLY A 139 2.49 7.31 11.14
C GLY A 139 1.61 6.29 11.85
N LEU A 140 1.05 5.31 11.16
CA LEU A 140 0.38 4.14 11.73
C LEU A 140 1.17 2.87 11.43
N PRO A 141 1.13 1.86 12.31
CA PRO A 141 1.68 0.54 12.00
C PRO A 141 0.92 -0.11 10.82
N VAL A 142 1.65 -0.81 9.97
CA VAL A 142 1.06 -1.62 8.90
C VAL A 142 0.17 -2.72 9.50
N GLY A 143 -0.94 -3.03 8.84
CA GLY A 143 -1.90 -4.04 9.26
C GLY A 143 -3.06 -3.52 10.12
N ILE A 144 -3.15 -2.20 10.35
CA ILE A 144 -4.26 -1.60 11.13
C ILE A 144 -5.46 -1.23 10.25
N LEU A 145 -5.23 -0.84 8.99
CA LEU A 145 -6.29 -0.39 8.06
C LEU A 145 -6.37 -1.22 6.77
N PRO A 146 -6.38 -2.56 6.85
CA PRO A 146 -6.68 -3.37 5.68
C PRO A 146 -8.16 -3.20 5.30
N GLY A 147 -8.48 -3.32 4.02
CA GLY A 147 -9.85 -3.23 3.50
C GLY A 147 -10.11 -4.14 2.31
N ASP A 148 -11.36 -4.55 2.15
CA ASP A 148 -11.80 -5.28 0.95
C ASP A 148 -11.73 -4.37 -0.28
N SER A 149 -12.23 -3.15 -0.13
CA SER A 149 -12.01 -2.02 -1.03
C SER A 149 -11.38 -0.88 -0.25
N ALA A 150 -10.54 -0.11 -0.91
CA ALA A 150 -9.91 1.05 -0.29
C ALA A 150 -9.37 2.02 -1.34
N TRP A 151 -9.14 3.25 -0.94
CA TRP A 151 -8.42 4.23 -1.74
C TRP A 151 -7.58 5.14 -0.85
N VAL A 152 -6.50 5.65 -1.39
CA VAL A 152 -5.64 6.61 -0.71
C VAL A 152 -4.98 7.53 -1.72
N VAL A 153 -4.87 8.81 -1.37
CA VAL A 153 -4.15 9.83 -2.13
C VAL A 153 -3.21 10.54 -1.17
N ARG A 154 -1.97 10.74 -1.59
CA ARG A 154 -0.97 11.55 -0.88
C ARG A 154 -0.31 12.53 -1.84
N THR A 155 -0.15 13.78 -1.40
CA THR A 155 0.57 14.83 -2.13
C THR A 155 1.68 15.37 -1.24
N GLU A 156 2.87 15.50 -1.80
CA GLU A 156 4.06 16.05 -1.16
C GLU A 156 4.54 17.27 -1.96
N LEU A 157 4.81 18.36 -1.27
CA LEU A 157 5.56 19.51 -1.78
C LEU A 157 6.91 19.54 -1.07
N GLY A 158 7.99 19.42 -1.80
CA GLY A 158 9.32 19.30 -1.20
C GLY A 158 10.38 20.09 -1.94
N HIS A 159 11.52 20.21 -1.27
CA HIS A 159 12.74 20.84 -1.78
C HIS A 159 13.94 19.92 -1.50
N VAL A 160 14.80 19.75 -2.50
CA VAL A 160 15.97 18.87 -2.43
C VAL A 160 17.23 19.70 -2.22
N ASN A 161 17.96 19.44 -1.14
CA ASN A 161 19.27 20.00 -0.88
C ASN A 161 20.35 18.95 -1.09
N SER A 162 21.23 19.17 -2.05
CA SER A 162 22.37 18.29 -2.29
C SER A 162 23.63 18.81 -1.60
N LEU A 163 24.18 18.03 -0.68
CA LEU A 163 25.40 18.35 0.05
C LEU A 163 26.56 17.54 -0.55
N PRO A 164 27.56 18.20 -1.16
CA PRO A 164 28.76 17.51 -1.62
C PRO A 164 29.57 17.05 -0.41
N ILE A 165 29.75 15.75 -0.25
CA ILE A 165 30.59 15.14 0.79
C ILE A 165 31.69 14.35 0.07
N GLU A 166 32.95 14.42 0.52
CA GLU A 166 34.11 13.77 -0.11
C GLU A 166 33.96 12.25 -0.33
N SER A 167 33.10 11.58 0.45
CA SER A 167 32.86 10.12 0.40
C SER A 167 31.58 9.70 -0.34
N GLY A 168 30.96 10.61 -1.09
CA GLY A 168 29.66 10.40 -1.77
C GLY A 168 28.60 11.40 -1.27
N GLY A 169 27.93 12.12 -2.16
CA GLY A 169 26.98 13.17 -1.82
C GLY A 169 25.82 12.68 -0.94
N LEU A 170 25.35 13.53 -0.04
CA LEU A 170 24.13 13.36 0.73
C LEU A 170 23.06 14.30 0.17
N SER A 171 21.89 13.77 -0.15
CA SER A 171 20.73 14.57 -0.50
C SER A 171 19.74 14.56 0.65
N ILE A 172 19.32 15.75 1.07
CA ILE A 172 18.30 15.95 2.10
C ILE A 172 17.09 16.58 1.45
N THR A 173 15.98 15.88 1.44
CA THR A 173 14.70 16.38 0.96
C THR A 173 13.84 16.79 2.15
N GLN A 174 13.48 18.05 2.22
CA GLN A 174 12.49 18.59 3.15
C GLN A 174 11.14 18.61 2.44
N TYR A 175 10.08 18.15 3.09
CA TYR A 175 8.75 18.17 2.47
C TYR A 175 7.63 18.36 3.46
N ALA A 176 6.55 18.99 3.00
CA ALA A 176 5.26 18.97 3.63
C ALA A 176 4.34 18.03 2.85
N PHE A 177 3.43 17.35 3.53
CA PHE A 177 2.52 16.42 2.88
C PHE A 177 1.12 16.47 3.45
N GLY A 178 0.14 16.12 2.60
CA GLY A 178 -1.21 15.79 2.96
C GLY A 178 -1.60 14.46 2.34
N ALA A 179 -2.23 13.59 3.12
CA ALA A 179 -2.76 12.32 2.64
C ALA A 179 -4.19 12.12 3.16
N THR A 180 -5.02 11.47 2.36
CA THR A 180 -6.37 11.09 2.76
C THR A 180 -6.73 9.75 2.11
N GLY A 181 -7.53 8.95 2.78
CA GLY A 181 -7.94 7.65 2.28
C GLY A 181 -9.06 7.04 3.11
N GLU A 182 -9.63 5.99 2.58
CA GLU A 182 -10.71 5.24 3.22
C GLU A 182 -10.52 3.75 2.95
N ARG A 183 -10.68 2.94 4.00
CA ARG A 183 -10.84 1.49 3.86
C ARG A 183 -12.31 1.13 4.05
N ILE A 184 -12.78 0.12 3.32
CA ILE A 184 -14.16 -0.35 3.33
C ILE A 184 -14.15 -1.86 3.51
N PHE A 185 -14.92 -2.32 4.50
CA PHE A 185 -15.25 -3.74 4.69
C PHE A 185 -16.67 -4.02 4.21
N TYR A 186 -16.81 -5.05 3.41
CA TYR A 186 -18.12 -5.61 3.06
C TYR A 186 -18.46 -6.75 4.01
N GLN A 187 -19.72 -6.81 4.45
CA GLN A 187 -20.20 -7.75 5.47
C GLN A 187 -19.36 -7.68 6.77
N PRO A 188 -19.18 -6.48 7.35
CA PRO A 188 -18.42 -6.34 8.58
C PRO A 188 -19.11 -7.11 9.71
N THR A 189 -18.33 -7.69 10.61
CA THR A 189 -18.84 -8.26 11.87
C THR A 189 -19.32 -7.15 12.80
N VAL A 190 -19.98 -7.51 13.88
CA VAL A 190 -20.45 -6.54 14.91
C VAL A 190 -19.32 -5.76 15.59
N LEU A 191 -18.10 -6.26 15.53
CA LEU A 191 -16.90 -5.63 16.11
C LEU A 191 -16.10 -4.79 15.07
N GLU A 192 -16.45 -4.88 13.79
CA GLU A 192 -15.76 -4.17 12.73
C GLU A 192 -16.53 -2.93 12.30
N LEU A 193 -15.83 -1.81 12.11
CA LEU A 193 -16.40 -0.66 11.43
C LEU A 193 -16.46 -0.95 9.93
N GLY A 194 -17.60 -0.71 9.28
CA GLY A 194 -17.78 -0.95 7.84
C GLY A 194 -16.88 -0.07 6.98
N SER A 195 -16.61 1.17 7.41
CA SER A 195 -15.61 2.05 6.77
C SER A 195 -14.85 2.85 7.80
N ILE A 196 -13.60 3.18 7.48
CA ILE A 196 -12.78 4.12 8.24
C ILE A 196 -12.13 5.08 7.25
N HIS A 197 -12.43 6.36 7.40
CA HIS A 197 -11.78 7.45 6.67
C HIS A 197 -10.67 8.05 7.52
N VAL A 198 -9.50 8.31 6.90
CA VAL A 198 -8.32 8.86 7.57
C VAL A 198 -7.75 10.02 6.75
N THR A 199 -7.37 11.08 7.43
CA THR A 199 -6.59 12.19 6.88
C THR A 199 -5.34 12.40 7.70
N ASN A 200 -4.20 12.57 7.03
CA ASN A 200 -2.89 12.76 7.65
C ASN A 200 -2.20 13.97 7.01
N VAL A 201 -1.75 14.91 7.83
CA VAL A 201 -0.98 16.09 7.38
C VAL A 201 0.28 16.20 8.21
N GLY A 202 1.39 16.55 7.57
CA GLY A 202 2.66 16.61 8.27
C GLY A 202 3.80 17.20 7.45
N ILE A 203 4.97 17.13 8.06
CA ILE A 203 6.25 17.49 7.46
C ILE A 203 7.25 16.35 7.64
N GLY A 204 8.23 16.28 6.76
CA GLY A 204 9.24 15.23 6.83
C GLY A 204 10.59 15.63 6.27
N LEU A 205 11.58 14.83 6.63
CA LEU A 205 12.91 14.84 6.06
C LEU A 205 13.19 13.47 5.46
N ARG A 206 13.75 13.45 4.25
CA ARG A 206 14.20 12.24 3.56
C ARG A 206 15.68 12.36 3.24
N PHE A 207 16.44 11.32 3.53
CA PHE A 207 17.87 11.26 3.36
C PHE A 207 18.22 10.22 2.31
N THR A 208 18.93 10.62 1.26
CA THR A 208 19.41 9.73 0.20
C THR A 208 20.89 9.96 0.01
N SER A 209 21.70 8.89 0.02
CA SER A 209 23.11 8.98 -0.30
C SER A 209 23.34 8.61 -1.75
N THR A 210 24.19 9.36 -2.47
CA THR A 210 24.56 9.02 -3.86
C THR A 210 25.25 7.65 -3.91
N ARG A 211 26.05 7.30 -2.90
CA ARG A 211 26.69 5.99 -2.82
C ARG A 211 25.67 4.86 -2.59
N TRP A 212 24.62 5.12 -1.84
CA TRP A 212 23.52 4.17 -1.69
C TRP A 212 22.71 4.06 -2.98
N ALA A 213 22.51 5.20 -3.69
CA ALA A 213 21.77 5.20 -4.94
C ALA A 213 22.47 4.42 -6.07
N GLU A 214 23.82 4.29 -6.04
CA GLU A 214 24.57 3.44 -6.97
C GLU A 214 24.41 1.95 -6.68
N LEU A 215 24.37 1.56 -5.40
CA LEU A 215 24.28 0.17 -4.97
C LEU A 215 22.83 -0.29 -4.78
N MET A 216 21.97 0.61 -4.33
CA MET A 216 20.58 0.39 -3.96
C MET A 216 19.74 1.57 -4.47
N PRO A 217 19.40 1.60 -5.78
CA PRO A 217 18.64 2.70 -6.36
C PRO A 217 17.28 2.85 -5.67
N ASN A 218 16.85 4.10 -5.51
CA ASN A 218 15.60 4.47 -4.81
C ASN A 218 15.54 4.14 -3.30
N SER A 219 16.67 3.81 -2.68
CA SER A 219 16.75 3.60 -1.23
C SER A 219 16.88 4.94 -0.49
N TYR A 220 16.15 5.09 0.62
CA TYR A 220 16.20 6.28 1.45
C TYR A 220 15.80 5.99 2.90
N ALA A 221 16.29 6.81 3.82
CA ALA A 221 15.78 6.90 5.18
C ALA A 221 14.92 8.16 5.33
N PHE A 222 13.96 8.15 6.25
CA PHE A 222 13.09 9.30 6.46
C PHE A 222 12.63 9.42 7.92
N VAL A 223 12.23 10.64 8.29
CA VAL A 223 11.51 10.94 9.51
C VAL A 223 10.37 11.90 9.20
N GLU A 224 9.20 11.65 9.76
CA GLU A 224 7.99 12.45 9.58
C GLU A 224 7.36 12.79 10.93
N GLY A 225 6.89 14.04 11.07
CA GLY A 225 5.99 14.45 12.14
C GLY A 225 4.63 14.80 11.54
N SER A 226 3.55 14.20 12.05
CA SER A 226 2.23 14.36 11.46
C SER A 226 1.08 14.38 12.46
N ARG A 227 -0.03 14.97 12.06
CA ARG A 227 -1.33 14.91 12.73
C ARG A 227 -2.27 14.04 11.92
N LEU A 228 -2.84 13.05 12.58
CA LEU A 228 -3.80 12.12 12.03
C LEU A 228 -5.20 12.43 12.56
N LYS A 229 -6.20 12.48 11.67
CA LYS A 229 -7.63 12.56 11.96
C LYS A 229 -8.33 11.36 11.34
N SER A 230 -9.33 10.81 12.01
CA SER A 230 -10.04 9.64 11.54
C SER A 230 -11.51 9.65 11.99
N THR A 231 -12.36 8.94 11.27
CA THR A 231 -13.72 8.58 11.73
C THR A 231 -13.70 7.57 12.87
N ASP A 232 -12.57 6.87 13.07
CA ASP A 232 -12.30 6.11 14.29
C ASP A 232 -11.46 6.98 15.25
N PRO A 233 -12.04 7.45 16.38
CA PRO A 233 -11.34 8.32 17.32
C PRO A 233 -10.08 7.69 17.94
N LEU A 234 -9.98 6.36 17.97
CA LEU A 234 -8.82 5.66 18.52
C LEU A 234 -7.55 5.87 17.69
N LEU A 235 -7.70 6.27 16.42
CA LEU A 235 -6.58 6.55 15.52
C LEU A 235 -6.14 8.01 15.53
N GLU A 236 -6.92 8.92 16.14
CA GLU A 236 -6.59 10.36 16.15
C GLU A 236 -5.44 10.68 17.09
N GLN A 237 -4.30 11.15 16.53
CA GLN A 237 -3.14 11.51 17.34
C GLN A 237 -2.07 12.29 16.57
N TRP A 238 -1.14 12.88 17.32
CA TRP A 238 0.15 13.31 16.82
C TRP A 238 1.10 12.10 16.77
N ARG A 239 1.85 11.98 15.68
CA ARG A 239 2.82 10.90 15.48
C ARG A 239 4.15 11.42 14.97
N ILE A 240 5.22 10.79 15.46
CA ILE A 240 6.54 10.83 14.82
C ILE A 240 6.77 9.44 14.26
N PHE A 241 7.13 9.37 13.00
CA PHE A 241 7.38 8.13 12.29
C PHE A 241 8.73 8.21 11.58
N ALA A 242 9.57 7.19 11.74
CA ALA A 242 10.85 7.06 11.05
C ALA A 242 10.97 5.69 10.42
N GLY A 243 11.63 5.62 9.29
CA GLY A 243 11.82 4.38 8.56
C GLY A 243 12.90 4.46 7.50
N ALA A 244 13.18 3.33 6.88
CA ALA A 244 14.01 3.23 5.70
C ALA A 244 13.33 2.34 4.66
N LEU A 245 13.44 2.74 3.39
CA LEU A 245 13.12 1.92 2.25
C LEU A 245 14.43 1.50 1.60
N ILE A 246 14.63 0.21 1.44
CA ILE A 246 15.82 -0.37 0.78
C ILE A 246 15.33 -1.16 -0.42
N GLN A 247 15.84 -0.80 -1.61
CA GLN A 247 15.57 -1.50 -2.86
C GLN A 247 16.90 -2.00 -3.43
N TYR A 248 17.01 -3.25 -3.73
CA TYR A 248 18.21 -3.93 -4.30
C TYR A 248 17.86 -4.66 -5.61
#